data_58578d35b7332ea54371738df8993191
#
_entry.id   58578d35b7332ea54371738df8993191
#
_cell.length_a   1.000
_cell.length_b   1.000
_cell.length_c   1.000
_cell.angle_alpha   90.00
_cell.angle_beta   90.00
_cell.angle_gamma   90.00
#
_symmetry.space_group_name_H-M   'P 1'
#
loop_
_entity.id
_entity.type
_entity.pdbx_description
1 polymer ?
#
loop_
_entity_poly.entity_id
_entity_poly.type
_entity_poly.pdbx_seq_one_letter_code
_entity_poly.pdbx_strand_id
1 'polypeptide(L)'
;MNQDMIATQKAALLALETELSERLKNLQADMMKPHDQDSSEQVVERENDEVVDRLANETQDELVQIKHALAAIQAGTYGECEQCGEDIAPARLESIPYASKCVKCA
;
A
#
# COMPACT_ATOMS: atom_id res chain seq x y z
N MET A 1 -15.55 16.93 -2.26
CA MET A 1 -15.86 15.50 -2.45
C MET A 1 -17.08 15.16 -1.59
N ASN A 2 -18.07 14.48 -2.15
CA ASN A 2 -19.26 14.17 -1.38
C ASN A 2 -19.06 12.94 -0.48
N GLN A 3 -19.96 12.76 0.47
CA GLN A 3 -19.85 11.69 1.46
C GLN A 3 -19.95 10.29 0.84
N ASP A 4 -20.75 10.15 -0.20
CA ASP A 4 -20.91 8.86 -0.89
C ASP A 4 -19.61 8.43 -1.55
N MET A 5 -18.91 9.36 -2.18
CA MET A 5 -17.62 9.11 -2.79
C MET A 5 -16.57 8.78 -1.75
N ILE A 6 -16.56 9.50 -0.64
CA ILE A 6 -15.66 9.23 0.48
C ILE A 6 -15.93 7.84 1.06
N ALA A 7 -17.18 7.46 1.24
CA ALA A 7 -17.55 6.15 1.74
C ALA A 7 -17.08 5.03 0.81
N THR A 8 -17.23 5.23 -0.50
CA THR A 8 -16.77 4.28 -1.52
C THR A 8 -15.25 4.13 -1.47
N GLN A 9 -14.53 5.25 -1.38
CA GLN A 9 -13.08 5.26 -1.30
C GLN A 9 -12.58 4.63 0.00
N LYS A 10 -13.28 4.89 1.10
CA LYS A 10 -12.96 4.27 2.39
C LYS A 10 -13.08 2.75 2.31
N ALA A 11 -14.15 2.25 1.71
CA ALA A 11 -14.35 0.81 1.53
C ALA A 11 -13.24 0.21 0.67
N ALA A 12 -12.84 0.88 -0.41
CA ALA A 12 -11.74 0.45 -1.27
C ALA A 12 -10.42 0.42 -0.50
N LEU A 13 -10.14 1.44 0.32
CA LEU A 13 -8.94 1.50 1.13
C LEU A 13 -8.88 0.40 2.17
N LEU A 14 -9.99 0.11 2.83
CA LEU A 14 -10.06 -0.97 3.81
C LEU A 14 -9.84 -2.33 3.17
N ALA A 15 -10.41 -2.56 1.99
CA ALA A 15 -10.20 -3.79 1.24
C ALA A 15 -8.74 -3.96 0.82
N LEU A 16 -8.11 -2.88 0.33
CA LEU A 16 -6.69 -2.89 -0.01
C LEU A 16 -5.81 -3.13 1.21
N GLU A 17 -6.13 -2.49 2.32
CA GLU A 17 -5.38 -2.70 3.56
C GLU A 17 -5.39 -4.16 3.97
N THR A 18 -6.55 -4.80 3.93
CA THR A 18 -6.67 -6.22 4.26
C THR A 18 -5.87 -7.09 3.28
N GLU A 19 -6.02 -6.84 1.99
CA GLU A 19 -5.31 -7.59 0.95
C GLU A 19 -3.79 -7.47 1.08
N LEU A 20 -3.31 -6.24 1.24
CA LEU A 20 -1.88 -5.99 1.35
C LEU A 20 -1.30 -6.48 2.67
N SER A 21 -2.07 -6.41 3.75
CA SER A 21 -1.66 -6.94 5.05
C SER A 21 -1.49 -8.46 5.00
N GLU A 22 -2.41 -9.16 4.33
CA GLU A 22 -2.30 -10.60 4.13
C GLU A 22 -1.11 -10.95 3.25
N ARG A 23 -0.90 -10.17 2.17
CA ARG A 23 0.25 -10.37 1.28
C ARG A 23 1.57 -10.20 2.04
N LEU A 24 1.67 -9.15 2.85
CA LEU A 24 2.85 -8.90 3.65
C LEU A 24 3.11 -10.03 4.64
N LYS A 25 2.05 -10.49 5.31
CA LYS A 25 2.13 -11.61 6.24
C LYS A 25 2.64 -12.88 5.57
N ASN A 26 2.13 -13.18 4.37
CA ASN A 26 2.55 -14.33 3.60
C ASN A 26 4.00 -14.21 3.13
N LEU A 27 4.43 -13.03 2.70
CA LEU A 27 5.82 -12.77 2.31
C LEU A 27 6.76 -12.95 3.50
N GLN A 28 6.38 -12.46 4.68
CA GLN A 28 7.17 -12.60 5.88
C GLN A 28 7.22 -14.06 6.36
N ALA A 29 6.11 -14.79 6.22
CA ALA A 29 6.07 -16.20 6.55
C ALA A 29 7.00 -17.02 5.64
N ASP A 30 7.05 -16.68 4.35
CA ASP A 30 7.96 -17.33 3.40
C ASP A 30 9.42 -17.07 3.77
N MET A 31 9.75 -15.87 4.22
CA MET A 31 11.09 -15.53 4.69
C MET A 31 11.48 -16.30 5.94
N MET A 32 10.51 -16.63 6.78
CA MET A 32 10.73 -17.31 8.06
C MET A 32 10.66 -18.83 7.98
N LYS A 33 10.28 -19.39 6.83
CA LYS A 33 10.25 -20.85 6.65
C LYS A 33 11.67 -21.41 6.75
N PRO A 34 11.86 -22.54 7.47
CA PRO A 34 13.14 -23.19 7.48
C PRO A 34 13.47 -23.68 6.08
N HIS A 35 14.60 -23.26 5.57
CA HIS A 35 15.06 -23.65 4.24
C HIS A 35 15.54 -25.11 4.26
N ASP A 36 15.31 -25.83 3.16
CA ASP A 36 15.89 -27.13 3.00
C ASP A 36 17.41 -27.01 2.99
N GLN A 37 18.06 -27.95 3.65
CA GLN A 37 19.50 -27.87 3.88
C GLN A 37 20.32 -28.27 2.66
N ASP A 38 19.73 -28.29 1.50
CA ASP A 38 20.43 -28.57 0.25
C ASP A 38 21.17 -27.30 -0.21
N SER A 39 22.49 -27.39 -0.28
CA SER A 39 23.33 -26.23 -0.57
C SER A 39 23.11 -25.65 -1.96
N SER A 40 22.64 -26.45 -2.92
CA SER A 40 22.35 -25.95 -4.26
C SER A 40 21.12 -25.06 -4.29
N GLU A 41 20.18 -25.27 -3.39
CA GLU A 41 18.99 -24.47 -3.28
C GLU A 41 19.25 -23.13 -2.57
N GLN A 42 20.27 -23.06 -1.75
CA GLN A 42 20.59 -21.84 -0.99
C GLN A 42 20.95 -20.65 -1.90
N VAL A 43 21.55 -20.90 -3.04
CA VAL A 43 21.88 -19.82 -3.99
C VAL A 43 20.62 -19.27 -4.63
N VAL A 44 19.68 -20.14 -4.99
CA VAL A 44 18.39 -19.75 -5.55
C VAL A 44 17.54 -19.04 -4.51
N GLU A 45 17.55 -19.54 -3.26
CA GLU A 45 16.85 -18.94 -2.14
C GLU A 45 17.32 -17.53 -1.85
N ARG A 46 18.63 -17.26 -1.98
CA ARG A 46 19.19 -15.93 -1.74
C ARG A 46 18.65 -14.91 -2.75
N GLU A 47 18.53 -15.29 -4.02
CA GLU A 47 17.93 -14.43 -5.03
C GLU A 47 16.44 -14.19 -4.75
N ASN A 48 15.72 -15.23 -4.32
CA ASN A 48 14.32 -15.13 -3.94
C ASN A 48 14.14 -14.24 -2.71
N ASP A 49 15.04 -14.31 -1.74
CA ASP A 49 14.99 -13.49 -0.54
C ASP A 49 15.10 -11.99 -0.87
N GLU A 50 15.95 -11.61 -1.81
CA GLU A 50 16.06 -10.23 -2.26
C GLU A 50 14.78 -9.73 -2.91
N VAL A 51 14.14 -10.56 -3.74
CA VAL A 51 12.87 -10.23 -4.38
C VAL A 51 11.76 -10.12 -3.32
N VAL A 52 11.71 -11.06 -2.37
CA VAL A 52 10.72 -11.04 -1.30
C VAL A 52 10.90 -9.81 -0.41
N ASP A 53 12.14 -9.44 -0.08
CA ASP A 53 12.44 -8.24 0.69
C ASP A 53 11.93 -6.99 -0.02
N ARG A 54 12.15 -6.88 -1.32
CA ARG A 54 11.69 -5.74 -2.11
C ARG A 54 10.16 -5.66 -2.10
N LEU A 55 9.49 -6.77 -2.35
CA LEU A 55 8.03 -6.84 -2.36
C LEU A 55 7.46 -6.50 -0.98
N ALA A 56 8.08 -6.99 0.08
CA ALA A 56 7.65 -6.68 1.43
C ALA A 56 7.79 -5.19 1.73
N ASN A 57 8.90 -4.56 1.34
CA ASN A 57 9.12 -3.14 1.53
C ASN A 57 8.13 -2.29 0.74
N GLU A 58 7.87 -2.64 -0.52
CA GLU A 58 6.89 -1.95 -1.36
C GLU A 58 5.49 -2.08 -0.76
N THR A 59 5.14 -3.26 -0.27
CA THR A 59 3.84 -3.51 0.36
C THR A 59 3.69 -2.71 1.65
N GLN A 60 4.74 -2.63 2.46
CA GLN A 60 4.74 -1.81 3.67
C GLN A 60 4.55 -0.33 3.36
N ASP A 61 5.22 0.18 2.33
CA ASP A 61 5.09 1.57 1.91
C ASP A 61 3.66 1.88 1.47
N GLU A 62 3.04 0.99 0.70
CA GLU A 62 1.65 1.13 0.29
C GLU A 62 0.70 1.12 1.48
N LEU A 63 0.94 0.22 2.46
CA LEU A 63 0.14 0.16 3.69
C LEU A 63 0.23 1.45 4.49
N VAL A 64 1.40 2.05 4.59
CA VAL A 64 1.58 3.35 5.25
C VAL A 64 0.76 4.42 4.55
N GLN A 65 0.79 4.46 3.22
CA GLN A 65 0.00 5.41 2.44
C GLN A 65 -1.51 5.19 2.62
N ILE A 66 -1.96 3.93 2.69
CA ILE A 66 -3.36 3.61 2.95
C ILE A 66 -3.79 4.10 4.32
N LYS A 67 -2.96 3.90 5.34
CA LYS A 67 -3.24 4.38 6.69
C LYS A 67 -3.32 5.90 6.74
N HIS A 68 -2.44 6.59 6.03
CA HIS A 68 -2.50 8.05 5.89
C HIS A 68 -3.80 8.50 5.24
N ALA A 69 -4.23 7.81 4.18
CA ALA A 69 -5.49 8.13 3.50
C ALA A 69 -6.70 7.92 4.42
N LEU A 70 -6.72 6.83 5.18
CA LEU A 70 -7.79 6.57 6.14
C LEU A 70 -7.82 7.63 7.25
N ALA A 71 -6.67 8.05 7.73
CA ALA A 71 -6.57 9.12 8.72
C ALA A 71 -7.07 10.45 8.15
N ALA A 72 -6.78 10.73 6.88
CA ALA A 72 -7.26 11.93 6.20
C ALA A 72 -8.78 11.92 6.05
N ILE A 73 -9.39 10.76 5.79
CA ILE A 73 -10.85 10.63 5.76
C ILE A 73 -11.44 11.00 7.12
N GLN A 74 -10.85 10.51 8.19
CA GLN A 74 -11.31 10.78 9.54
C GLN A 74 -11.12 12.25 9.92
N ALA A 75 -10.04 12.86 9.46
CA ALA A 75 -9.75 14.29 9.72
C ALA A 75 -10.52 15.24 8.79
N GLY A 76 -11.18 14.73 7.75
CA GLY A 76 -11.89 15.55 6.78
C GLY A 76 -11.00 16.18 5.71
N THR A 77 -9.77 15.70 5.53
CA THR A 77 -8.81 16.24 4.56
C THR A 77 -8.54 15.31 3.38
N TYR A 78 -9.28 14.21 3.29
CA TYR A 78 -9.13 13.26 2.20
C TYR A 78 -9.43 13.92 0.85
N GLY A 79 -8.56 13.68 -0.13
CA GLY A 79 -8.69 14.25 -1.46
C GLY A 79 -7.96 15.57 -1.63
N GLU A 80 -7.34 16.08 -0.58
CA GLU A 80 -6.51 17.28 -0.67
C GLU A 80 -5.04 16.88 -0.84
N CYS A 81 -4.34 17.57 -1.75
CA CYS A 81 -2.92 17.37 -1.91
C CYS A 81 -2.18 17.84 -0.65
N GLU A 82 -1.37 16.96 -0.07
CA GLU A 82 -0.64 17.29 1.16
C GLU A 82 0.44 18.36 0.95
N GLN A 83 0.85 18.58 -0.29
CA GLN A 83 1.94 19.48 -0.61
C GLN A 83 1.45 20.87 -1.03
N CYS A 84 0.42 20.97 -1.86
CA CYS A 84 -0.09 22.26 -2.35
C CYS A 84 -1.48 22.63 -1.82
N GLY A 85 -2.18 21.71 -1.18
CA GLY A 85 -3.51 21.95 -0.63
C GLY A 85 -4.65 21.96 -1.63
N GLU A 86 -4.36 21.76 -2.91
CA GLU A 86 -5.39 21.69 -3.94
C GLU A 86 -6.05 20.30 -3.97
N ASP A 87 -7.27 20.26 -4.51
CA ASP A 87 -7.99 18.99 -4.63
C ASP A 87 -7.30 18.05 -5.60
N ILE A 88 -7.20 16.79 -5.23
CA ILE A 88 -6.74 15.72 -6.10
C ILE A 88 -7.90 15.35 -7.03
N ALA A 89 -7.62 15.17 -8.32
CA ALA A 89 -8.64 14.80 -9.29
C ALA A 89 -9.33 13.49 -8.88
N PRO A 90 -10.69 13.43 -8.93
CA PRO A 90 -11.41 12.20 -8.57
C PRO A 90 -10.96 10.97 -9.34
N ALA A 91 -10.62 11.12 -10.63
CA ALA A 91 -10.15 10.02 -11.46
C ALA A 91 -8.84 9.43 -10.91
N ARG A 92 -7.96 10.28 -10.37
CA ARG A 92 -6.72 9.83 -9.74
C ARG A 92 -7.00 9.07 -8.45
N LEU A 93 -7.96 9.53 -7.65
CA LEU A 93 -8.37 8.85 -6.42
C LEU A 93 -9.05 7.50 -6.70
N GLU A 94 -9.78 7.38 -7.81
CA GLU A 94 -10.35 6.10 -8.21
C GLU A 94 -9.28 5.10 -8.61
N SER A 95 -8.24 5.55 -9.31
CA SER A 95 -7.12 4.70 -9.71
C SER A 95 -6.17 4.40 -8.57
N ILE A 96 -5.92 5.38 -7.72
CA ILE A 96 -5.01 5.27 -6.58
C ILE A 96 -5.73 5.81 -5.35
N PRO A 97 -6.51 4.97 -4.65
CA PRO A 97 -7.30 5.45 -3.50
C PRO A 97 -6.49 6.09 -2.38
N TYR A 98 -5.23 5.71 -2.26
CA TYR A 98 -4.32 6.26 -1.24
C TYR A 98 -3.47 7.43 -1.76
N ALA A 99 -3.83 8.02 -2.89
CA ALA A 99 -3.10 9.17 -3.42
C ALA A 99 -3.17 10.35 -2.44
N SER A 100 -2.01 10.89 -2.09
CA SER A 100 -1.89 12.02 -1.17
C SER A 100 -1.37 13.28 -1.86
N LYS A 101 -0.99 13.18 -3.12
CA LYS A 101 -0.47 14.29 -3.91
C LYS A 101 -1.19 14.40 -5.25
N CYS A 102 -1.39 15.62 -5.70
CA CYS A 102 -1.96 15.86 -7.02
C CYS A 102 -0.93 15.55 -8.12
N VAL A 103 -1.39 15.51 -9.36
CA VAL A 103 -0.53 15.19 -10.52
C VAL A 103 0.66 16.15 -10.62
N LYS A 104 0.47 17.40 -10.23
CA LYS A 104 1.53 18.43 -10.29
C LYS A 104 2.61 18.23 -9.24
N CYS A 105 2.27 17.63 -8.10
CA CYS A 105 3.18 17.44 -6.98
C CYS A 105 3.77 16.03 -6.90
N ALA A 106 3.17 15.09 -7.60
CA ALA A 106 3.58 13.68 -7.57
C ALA A 106 4.91 13.42 -8.28
#